data_a4ec709a03d376c5b387150574a9e4cc
#
_entry.id   a4ec709a03d376c5b387150574a9e4cc
#
_cell.length_a   1.000
_cell.length_b   1.000
_cell.length_c   1.000
_cell.angle_alpha   90.00
_cell.angle_beta   90.00
_cell.angle_gamma   90.00
#
_symmetry.space_group_name_H-M   'P 1'
#
loop_
_entity.id
_entity.type
_entity.pdbx_description
1 polymer ?
#
loop_
_entity_poly.entity_id
_entity_poly.type
_entity_poly.pdbx_seq_one_letter_code
_entity_poly.pdbx_strand_id
1 'polypeptide(L)'
;MDEPRVREATERDAEAIHALAVELAVALGDSPPTPDNVRARLAELLEEPRAWVLVAEGEGVVGAASLWVKPDLAHGDAVAEVPMLVVREERRREGVGKLLMEEVQRLAAENDANLIELVAATQNAQAREFYRSLGFVETDHVALEFVGDVDDPPDPDED
;
A
#
# COMPACT_ATOMS: atom_id res chain seq x y z
N MET A 1 12.16 23.82 5.83
CA MET A 1 11.49 22.51 5.84
C MET A 1 12.42 21.48 5.20
N ASP A 2 12.64 20.40 5.90
CA ASP A 2 13.48 19.34 5.35
C ASP A 2 12.74 18.61 4.24
N GLU A 3 13.44 18.32 3.15
CA GLU A 3 12.89 17.50 2.10
C GLU A 3 12.65 16.09 2.64
N PRO A 4 11.49 15.48 2.36
CA PRO A 4 11.23 14.12 2.80
C PRO A 4 12.22 13.13 2.20
N ARG A 5 12.62 12.16 3.00
CA ARG A 5 13.46 11.05 2.55
C ARG A 5 12.74 9.74 2.85
N VAL A 6 12.85 8.81 1.91
CA VAL A 6 12.24 7.49 2.07
C VAL A 6 13.24 6.55 2.73
N ARG A 7 12.78 5.83 3.72
CA ARG A 7 13.55 4.79 4.41
C ARG A 7 12.66 3.62 4.77
N GLU A 8 13.26 2.51 5.12
CA GLU A 8 12.49 1.40 5.66
C GLU A 8 11.96 1.76 7.04
N ALA A 9 10.74 1.30 7.34
CA ALA A 9 10.12 1.52 8.63
C ALA A 9 10.79 0.67 9.70
N THR A 10 10.66 1.10 10.93
CA THR A 10 11.00 0.31 12.13
C THR A 10 9.78 0.23 13.02
N GLU A 11 9.84 -0.56 14.07
CA GLU A 11 8.73 -0.69 15.01
C GLU A 11 8.35 0.66 15.66
N ARG A 12 9.29 1.59 15.73
CA ARG A 12 9.04 2.94 16.26
C ARG A 12 8.08 3.75 15.40
N ASP A 13 7.88 3.34 14.15
CA ASP A 13 6.99 4.05 13.23
C ASP A 13 5.54 3.61 13.34
N ALA A 14 5.21 2.67 14.21
CA ALA A 14 3.87 2.09 14.30
C ALA A 14 2.78 3.12 14.53
N GLU A 15 3.02 4.08 15.42
CA GLU A 15 2.02 5.11 15.73
C GLU A 15 1.75 6.01 14.51
N ALA A 16 2.82 6.44 13.84
CA ALA A 16 2.68 7.28 12.64
C ALA A 16 2.01 6.51 11.49
N ILE A 17 2.38 5.24 11.30
CA ILE A 17 1.77 4.40 10.28
C ILE A 17 0.30 4.18 10.60
N HIS A 18 -0.05 3.97 11.86
CA HIS A 18 -1.45 3.85 12.26
C HIS A 18 -2.25 5.11 11.87
N ALA A 19 -1.72 6.29 12.15
CA ALA A 19 -2.39 7.54 11.81
C ALA A 19 -2.63 7.63 10.29
N LEU A 20 -1.66 7.24 9.48
CA LEU A 20 -1.79 7.22 8.03
C LEU A 20 -2.83 6.17 7.57
N ALA A 21 -2.83 5.00 8.20
CA ALA A 21 -3.81 3.96 7.87
C ALA A 21 -5.24 4.40 8.19
N VAL A 22 -5.42 5.17 9.27
CA VAL A 22 -6.73 5.75 9.60
C VAL A 22 -7.16 6.75 8.54
N GLU A 23 -6.26 7.64 8.09
CA GLU A 23 -6.58 8.57 7.01
C GLU A 23 -7.02 7.84 5.75
N LEU A 24 -6.31 6.78 5.39
CA LEU A 24 -6.65 5.98 4.22
C LEU A 24 -8.01 5.31 4.37
N ALA A 25 -8.29 4.70 5.52
CA ALA A 25 -9.56 4.04 5.77
C ALA A 25 -10.73 5.02 5.69
N VAL A 26 -10.58 6.21 6.28
CA VAL A 26 -11.60 7.25 6.21
C VAL A 26 -11.85 7.66 4.76
N ALA A 27 -10.80 7.84 3.98
CA ALA A 27 -10.92 8.21 2.56
C ALA A 27 -11.64 7.15 1.73
N LEU A 28 -11.48 5.87 2.09
CA LEU A 28 -12.10 4.75 1.39
C LEU A 28 -13.47 4.36 1.95
N GLY A 29 -13.89 4.98 3.07
CA GLY A 29 -15.14 4.62 3.74
C GLY A 29 -15.06 3.31 4.49
N ASP A 30 -13.87 2.85 4.82
CA ASP A 30 -13.63 1.60 5.55
C ASP A 30 -13.47 1.86 7.05
N SER A 31 -13.61 0.79 7.82
CA SER A 31 -13.32 0.83 9.26
C SER A 31 -11.80 0.89 9.45
N PRO A 32 -11.29 1.84 10.26
CA PRO A 32 -9.86 1.93 10.48
C PRO A 32 -9.33 0.78 11.33
N PRO A 33 -8.07 0.38 11.12
CA PRO A 33 -7.43 -0.62 11.98
C PRO A 33 -7.17 -0.04 13.38
N THR A 34 -7.07 -0.92 14.37
CA THR A 34 -6.68 -0.50 15.72
C THR A 34 -5.18 -0.28 15.81
N PRO A 35 -4.70 0.54 16.77
CA PRO A 35 -3.26 0.71 16.98
C PRO A 35 -2.53 -0.61 17.23
N ASP A 36 -3.14 -1.50 17.99
CA ASP A 36 -2.52 -2.80 18.30
C ASP A 36 -2.40 -3.68 17.06
N ASN A 37 -3.42 -3.67 16.19
CA ASN A 37 -3.37 -4.43 14.94
C ASN A 37 -2.29 -3.91 14.02
N VAL A 38 -2.15 -2.61 13.89
CA VAL A 38 -1.09 -2.01 13.06
C VAL A 38 0.29 -2.40 13.60
N ARG A 39 0.48 -2.30 14.92
CA ARG A 39 1.75 -2.66 15.54
C ARG A 39 2.10 -4.13 15.29
N ALA A 40 1.12 -5.01 15.46
CA ALA A 40 1.33 -6.45 15.24
C ALA A 40 1.65 -6.77 13.78
N ARG A 41 0.91 -6.18 12.86
CA ARG A 41 1.15 -6.42 11.42
C ARG A 41 2.47 -5.83 10.96
N LEU A 42 2.84 -4.65 11.48
CA LEU A 42 4.13 -4.06 11.16
C LEU A 42 5.26 -4.98 11.61
N ALA A 43 5.20 -5.49 12.84
CA ALA A 43 6.21 -6.42 13.34
C ALA A 43 6.36 -7.65 12.43
N GLU A 44 5.24 -8.21 11.98
CA GLU A 44 5.26 -9.36 11.07
C GLU A 44 5.88 -9.00 9.73
N LEU A 45 5.49 -7.85 9.15
CA LEU A 45 6.00 -7.44 7.85
C LEU A 45 7.50 -7.13 7.88
N LEU A 46 8.00 -6.60 8.98
CA LEU A 46 9.43 -6.29 9.11
C LEU A 46 10.30 -7.56 9.11
N GLU A 47 9.73 -8.71 9.42
CA GLU A 47 10.44 -9.99 9.39
C GLU A 47 10.29 -10.75 8.08
N GLU A 48 9.40 -10.28 7.19
CA GLU A 48 9.15 -10.95 5.91
C GLU A 48 10.21 -10.60 4.88
N PRO A 49 10.95 -11.59 4.34
CA PRO A 49 12.04 -11.29 3.42
C PRO A 49 11.59 -10.72 2.07
N ARG A 50 10.33 -10.88 1.72
CA ARG A 50 9.81 -10.39 0.44
C ARG A 50 8.73 -9.32 0.61
N ALA A 51 8.71 -8.68 1.77
CA ALA A 51 7.84 -7.55 2.04
C ALA A 51 8.66 -6.38 2.58
N TRP A 52 8.22 -5.19 2.29
CA TRP A 52 8.86 -3.96 2.77
C TRP A 52 7.79 -3.00 3.25
N VAL A 53 8.11 -2.28 4.30
CA VAL A 53 7.31 -1.14 4.75
C VAL A 53 8.22 0.07 4.67
N LEU A 54 7.78 1.07 3.93
CA LEU A 54 8.55 2.29 3.67
C LEU A 54 7.85 3.47 4.32
N VAL A 55 8.63 4.39 4.86
CA VAL A 55 8.11 5.66 5.35
C VAL A 55 8.86 6.80 4.69
N ALA A 56 8.15 7.89 4.43
CA ALA A 56 8.74 9.14 4.01
C ALA A 56 8.82 10.04 5.24
N GLU A 57 10.03 10.45 5.58
CA GLU A 57 10.29 11.25 6.77
C GLU A 57 10.83 12.63 6.40
N GLY A 58 10.15 13.64 6.86
CA GLY A 58 10.58 15.03 6.82
C GLY A 58 10.58 15.53 8.26
N GLU A 59 9.67 16.43 8.59
CA GLU A 59 9.38 16.72 9.99
C GLU A 59 8.39 15.68 10.48
N GLY A 60 8.91 14.54 10.94
CA GLY A 60 8.14 13.37 11.26
C GLY A 60 7.78 12.57 10.01
N VAL A 61 7.04 11.50 10.20
CA VAL A 61 6.60 10.64 9.11
C VAL A 61 5.42 11.30 8.39
N VAL A 62 5.56 11.52 7.10
CA VAL A 62 4.55 12.22 6.29
C VAL A 62 3.90 11.31 5.24
N GLY A 63 4.40 10.11 5.08
CA GLY A 63 3.81 9.13 4.16
C GLY A 63 4.34 7.75 4.42
N ALA A 64 3.65 6.74 3.89
CA ALA A 64 4.05 5.35 4.03
C ALA A 64 3.56 4.52 2.85
N ALA A 65 4.26 3.43 2.60
CA ALA A 65 3.86 2.44 1.60
C ALA A 65 4.23 1.05 2.09
N SER A 66 3.44 0.07 1.71
CA SER A 66 3.81 -1.34 1.90
C SER A 66 3.95 -2.01 0.54
N LEU A 67 4.84 -2.99 0.47
CA LEU A 67 5.19 -3.67 -0.77
C LEU A 67 5.41 -5.15 -0.51
N TRP A 68 4.81 -5.99 -1.34
CA TRP A 68 5.09 -7.42 -1.41
C TRP A 68 5.64 -7.76 -2.79
N VAL A 69 6.66 -8.58 -2.85
CA VAL A 69 7.11 -9.17 -4.13
C VAL A 69 6.81 -10.66 -4.06
N LYS A 70 5.94 -11.12 -4.93
CA LYS A 70 5.41 -12.48 -4.90
C LYS A 70 5.70 -13.22 -6.21
N PRO A 71 6.14 -14.48 -6.15
CA PRO A 71 6.14 -15.31 -7.36
C PRO A 71 4.70 -15.49 -7.83
N ASP A 72 4.47 -15.38 -9.12
CA ASP A 72 3.13 -15.46 -9.69
C ASP A 72 3.09 -16.49 -10.80
N LEU A 73 2.26 -17.53 -10.62
CA LEU A 73 2.14 -18.60 -11.59
C LEU A 73 1.48 -18.12 -12.88
N ALA A 74 0.53 -17.20 -12.79
CA ALA A 74 -0.20 -16.73 -13.96
C ALA A 74 0.68 -15.90 -14.89
N HIS A 75 1.57 -15.07 -14.31
CA HIS A 75 2.48 -14.25 -15.09
C HIS A 75 3.83 -14.94 -15.37
N GLY A 76 4.15 -15.97 -14.60
CA GLY A 76 5.39 -16.72 -14.75
C GLY A 76 6.62 -16.04 -14.12
N ASP A 77 6.48 -14.85 -13.66
CA ASP A 77 7.53 -14.03 -13.01
C ASP A 77 7.09 -13.60 -11.63
N ALA A 78 7.84 -12.72 -11.01
CA ALA A 78 7.42 -12.10 -9.75
C ALA A 78 6.59 -10.85 -10.04
N VAL A 79 5.62 -10.61 -9.18
CA VAL A 79 4.75 -9.43 -9.21
C VAL A 79 4.91 -8.66 -7.91
N ALA A 80 5.07 -7.36 -8.01
CA ALA A 80 5.08 -6.48 -6.86
C ALA A 80 3.65 -5.97 -6.61
N GLU A 81 3.19 -6.11 -5.37
CA GLU A 81 1.87 -5.61 -4.96
C GLU A 81 2.07 -4.51 -3.94
N VAL A 82 1.34 -3.42 -4.09
CA VAL A 82 1.38 -2.28 -3.18
C VAL A 82 0.03 -2.18 -2.45
N PRO A 83 -0.11 -2.85 -1.31
CA PRO A 83 -1.38 -2.82 -0.56
C PRO A 83 -1.71 -1.45 0.02
N MET A 84 -0.70 -0.65 0.34
CA MET A 84 -0.91 0.66 0.95
C MET A 84 0.06 1.67 0.37
N LEU A 85 -0.46 2.81 -0.02
CA LEU A 85 0.31 4.02 -0.31
C LEU A 85 -0.51 5.20 0.19
N VAL A 86 0.01 5.93 1.14
CA VAL A 86 -0.71 7.05 1.74
C VAL A 86 0.26 8.18 2.08
N VAL A 87 -0.15 9.40 1.81
CA VAL A 87 0.57 10.62 2.16
C VAL A 87 -0.38 11.47 3.00
N ARG A 88 0.13 12.05 4.08
CA ARG A 88 -0.66 12.95 4.92
C ARG A 88 -1.31 14.04 4.07
N GLU A 89 -2.56 14.33 4.36
CA GLU A 89 -3.34 15.28 3.56
C GLU A 89 -2.64 16.63 3.37
N GLU A 90 -2.08 17.18 4.46
CA GLU A 90 -1.41 18.46 4.43
C GLU A 90 -0.07 18.46 3.68
N ARG A 91 0.44 17.29 3.32
CA ARG A 91 1.69 17.15 2.60
C ARG A 91 1.51 16.58 1.19
N ARG A 92 0.28 16.49 0.70
CA ARG A 92 0.00 16.05 -0.66
C ARG A 92 0.43 17.12 -1.67
N ARG A 93 0.70 16.68 -2.91
CA ARG A 93 1.16 17.52 -4.03
C ARG A 93 2.55 18.09 -3.84
N GLU A 94 3.32 17.57 -2.89
CA GLU A 94 4.70 17.96 -2.66
C GLU A 94 5.70 16.91 -3.16
N GLY A 95 5.21 15.88 -3.86
CA GLY A 95 6.06 14.83 -4.43
C GLY A 95 6.39 13.68 -3.49
N VAL A 96 5.79 13.62 -2.31
CA VAL A 96 6.05 12.54 -1.34
C VAL A 96 5.63 11.18 -1.90
N GLY A 97 4.44 11.10 -2.49
CA GLY A 97 3.96 9.85 -3.09
C GLY A 97 4.85 9.37 -4.21
N LYS A 98 5.38 10.30 -5.01
CA LYS A 98 6.30 9.97 -6.09
C LYS A 98 7.61 9.38 -5.54
N LEU A 99 8.14 9.98 -4.46
CA LEU A 99 9.36 9.47 -3.81
C LEU A 99 9.15 8.05 -3.29
N LEU A 100 8.01 7.79 -2.66
CA LEU A 100 7.67 6.45 -2.17
C LEU A 100 7.58 5.46 -3.34
N MET A 101 6.92 5.85 -4.42
CA MET A 101 6.76 4.96 -5.57
C MET A 101 8.10 4.71 -6.29
N GLU A 102 8.99 5.68 -6.34
CA GLU A 102 10.33 5.49 -6.90
C GLU A 102 11.10 4.41 -6.14
N GLU A 103 10.99 4.41 -4.81
CA GLU A 103 11.62 3.38 -3.99
C GLU A 103 10.94 2.02 -4.17
N VAL A 104 9.61 1.99 -4.30
CA VAL A 104 8.86 0.77 -4.61
C VAL A 104 9.35 0.19 -5.94
N GLN A 105 9.50 1.02 -6.96
CA GLN A 105 9.96 0.59 -8.28
C GLN A 105 11.38 0.03 -8.22
N ARG A 106 12.25 0.66 -7.46
CA ARG A 106 13.61 0.19 -7.27
C ARG A 106 13.65 -1.18 -6.62
N LEU A 107 12.89 -1.37 -5.54
CA LEU A 107 12.81 -2.65 -4.84
C LEU A 107 12.18 -3.73 -5.72
N ALA A 108 11.14 -3.39 -6.48
CA ALA A 108 10.52 -4.33 -7.41
C ALA A 108 11.53 -4.82 -8.44
N ALA A 109 12.29 -3.90 -9.04
CA ALA A 109 13.30 -4.24 -10.04
C ALA A 109 14.42 -5.10 -9.45
N GLU A 110 14.89 -4.77 -8.26
CA GLU A 110 15.95 -5.54 -7.58
C GLU A 110 15.50 -6.95 -7.22
N ASN A 111 14.21 -7.18 -7.10
CA ASN A 111 13.65 -8.47 -6.74
C ASN A 111 12.97 -9.17 -7.93
N ASP A 112 13.36 -8.79 -9.14
CA ASP A 112 12.93 -9.42 -10.39
C ASP A 112 11.41 -9.36 -10.64
N ALA A 113 10.74 -8.37 -10.10
CA ALA A 113 9.32 -8.16 -10.40
C ALA A 113 9.18 -7.39 -11.71
N ASN A 114 8.37 -7.92 -12.61
CA ASN A 114 8.12 -7.32 -13.93
C ASN A 114 6.82 -6.52 -13.97
N LEU A 115 6.04 -6.57 -12.90
CA LEU A 115 4.74 -5.92 -12.84
C LEU A 115 4.54 -5.37 -11.43
N ILE A 116 3.98 -4.17 -11.35
CA ILE A 116 3.58 -3.57 -10.07
C ILE A 116 2.06 -3.38 -10.14
N GLU A 117 1.36 -3.97 -9.19
CA GLU A 117 -0.09 -3.88 -9.11
C GLU A 117 -0.53 -3.13 -7.85
N LEU A 118 -1.56 -2.33 -7.99
CA LEU A 118 -2.23 -1.69 -6.87
C LEU A 118 -3.69 -1.49 -7.21
N VAL A 119 -4.49 -1.16 -6.20
CA VAL A 119 -5.91 -0.93 -6.36
C VAL A 119 -6.24 0.49 -5.89
N ALA A 120 -7.03 1.19 -6.68
CA ALA A 120 -7.55 2.51 -6.32
C ALA A 120 -9.07 2.48 -6.45
N ALA A 121 -9.77 3.18 -5.56
CA ALA A 121 -11.21 3.28 -5.65
C ALA A 121 -11.61 4.02 -6.92
N THR A 122 -12.65 3.53 -7.61
CA THR A 122 -13.06 4.10 -8.90
C THR A 122 -13.45 5.57 -8.80
N GLN A 123 -14.02 5.99 -7.67
CA GLN A 123 -14.43 7.38 -7.46
C GLN A 123 -13.30 8.27 -6.92
N ASN A 124 -12.13 7.71 -6.63
CA ASN A 124 -11.00 8.51 -6.19
C ASN A 124 -10.22 9.01 -7.42
N ALA A 125 -10.75 10.06 -8.04
CA ALA A 125 -10.18 10.61 -9.25
C ALA A 125 -8.76 11.14 -9.04
N GLN A 126 -8.47 11.71 -7.89
CA GLN A 126 -7.15 12.24 -7.56
C GLN A 126 -6.09 11.15 -7.52
N ALA A 127 -6.39 10.03 -6.86
CA ALA A 127 -5.47 8.89 -6.80
C ALA A 127 -5.26 8.28 -8.19
N ARG A 128 -6.33 8.10 -8.95
CA ARG A 128 -6.25 7.54 -10.31
C ARG A 128 -5.39 8.40 -11.22
N GLU A 129 -5.56 9.71 -11.16
CA GLU A 129 -4.74 10.63 -11.94
C GLU A 129 -3.28 10.59 -11.52
N PHE A 130 -3.03 10.52 -10.21
CA PHE A 130 -1.68 10.39 -9.68
C PHE A 130 -0.98 9.14 -10.23
N TYR A 131 -1.63 7.99 -10.17
CA TYR A 131 -1.04 6.75 -10.69
C TYR A 131 -0.83 6.79 -12.19
N ARG A 132 -1.76 7.38 -12.94
CA ARG A 132 -1.57 7.55 -14.38
C ARG A 132 -0.35 8.41 -14.69
N SER A 133 -0.11 9.45 -13.91
CA SER A 133 1.06 10.32 -14.11
C SER A 133 2.38 9.58 -13.88
N LEU A 134 2.35 8.48 -13.13
CA LEU A 134 3.53 7.64 -12.87
C LEU A 134 3.67 6.50 -13.88
N GLY A 135 2.78 6.39 -14.86
CA GLY A 135 2.84 5.36 -15.88
C GLY A 135 1.96 4.16 -15.66
N PHE A 136 1.13 4.17 -14.60
CA PHE A 136 0.18 3.09 -14.39
C PHE A 136 -0.97 3.20 -15.38
N VAL A 137 -1.46 2.05 -15.82
CA VAL A 137 -2.58 1.94 -16.75
C VAL A 137 -3.74 1.26 -16.03
N GLU A 138 -4.93 1.83 -16.15
CA GLU A 138 -6.11 1.22 -15.56
C GLU A 138 -6.50 -0.02 -16.35
N THR A 139 -6.77 -1.12 -15.63
CA THR A 139 -7.20 -2.36 -16.27
C THR A 139 -8.74 -2.43 -16.30
N ASP A 140 -9.25 -3.40 -17.05
CA ASP A 140 -10.68 -3.71 -17.07
C ASP A 140 -11.01 -4.88 -16.11
N HIS A 141 -10.07 -5.25 -15.26
CA HIS A 141 -10.26 -6.31 -14.28
C HIS A 141 -11.05 -5.79 -13.09
N VAL A 142 -11.85 -6.66 -12.52
CA VAL A 142 -12.66 -6.34 -11.34
C VAL A 142 -12.05 -7.00 -10.12
N ALA A 143 -11.87 -6.22 -9.06
CA ALA A 143 -11.44 -6.76 -7.77
C ALA A 143 -12.66 -7.39 -7.10
N LEU A 144 -12.50 -8.60 -6.59
CA LEU A 144 -13.56 -9.33 -5.90
C LEU A 144 -13.10 -9.62 -4.48
N GLU A 145 -13.98 -9.34 -3.52
CA GLU A 145 -13.71 -9.60 -2.12
C GLU A 145 -14.76 -10.56 -1.58
N PHE A 146 -14.31 -11.55 -0.82
CA PHE A 146 -15.22 -12.42 -0.09
C PHE A 146 -15.57 -11.73 1.23
N VAL A 147 -16.85 -11.43 1.40
CA VAL A 147 -17.37 -10.75 2.59
C VAL A 147 -18.15 -11.75 3.42
N GLY A 148 -17.62 -12.16 4.55
CA GLY A 148 -18.23 -13.15 5.40
C GLY A 148 -17.20 -13.94 6.17
N ASP A 149 -17.62 -15.07 6.70
CA ASP A 149 -16.74 -15.98 7.42
C ASP A 149 -16.09 -16.93 6.43
N VAL A 150 -14.78 -16.89 6.35
CA VAL A 150 -14.02 -17.75 5.43
C VAL A 150 -14.19 -19.22 5.82
N ASP A 151 -14.37 -19.50 7.12
CA ASP A 151 -14.56 -20.86 7.63
C ASP A 151 -16.00 -21.37 7.42
N ASP A 152 -16.93 -20.48 7.15
CA ASP A 152 -18.34 -20.81 6.94
C ASP A 152 -18.88 -19.99 5.76
N PRO A 153 -18.43 -20.28 4.54
CA PRO A 153 -18.87 -19.51 3.39
C PRO A 153 -20.36 -19.75 3.09
N PRO A 154 -21.05 -18.75 2.49
CA PRO A 154 -22.44 -18.92 2.08
C PRO A 154 -22.56 -20.03 1.04
N ASP A 155 -23.71 -20.71 1.07
CA ASP A 155 -24.02 -21.75 0.09
C ASP A 155 -24.22 -21.08 -1.28
N PRO A 156 -23.44 -21.48 -2.31
CA PRO A 156 -23.57 -20.85 -3.62
C PRO A 156 -24.94 -21.09 -4.28
N ASP A 157 -25.71 -22.07 -3.80
CA ASP A 157 -27.04 -22.36 -4.30
C ASP A 157 -28.16 -21.66 -3.50
N GLU A 158 -27.82 -20.90 -2.46
CA GLU A 158 -28.75 -20.08 -1.72
C GLU A 158 -28.91 -18.70 -2.35
N ASP A 159 -30.09 -18.41 -2.80
CA ASP A 159 -30.46 -17.07 -3.30
C ASP A 159 -30.96 -16.18 -2.18
#